data_3f8fb71b691e16af251ba1c2829be90f
#
_entry.id   3f8fb71b691e16af251ba1c2829be90f
#
_cell.length_a   1.000
_cell.length_b   1.000
_cell.length_c   1.000
_cell.angle_alpha   90.00
_cell.angle_beta   90.00
_cell.angle_gamma   90.00
#
_symmetry.space_group_name_H-M   'P 1'
#
loop_
_entity.id
_entity.type
_entity.pdbx_description
1 polymer ?
#
loop_
_entity_poly.entity_id
_entity_poly.type
_entity_poly.pdbx_seq_one_letter_code
_entity_poly.pdbx_strand_id
1 'polypeptide(L)'
;MDELRIPSGPGAPWWHTGGMDDLHIPPGPGCPRGLVVPAGELGERFSHASGPGGQGVNTADSRVQLSLDLAATTALDEVQRERALERLGDRLAGAVLTVVASEHRSQRRNRAAARERLAALLRASLVPPRPRRATKPTRGSKLRRLADKRKRSEVKAQRRRPGLESHRARGERG
;
A
#
# COMPACT_ATOMS: atom_id res chain seq x y z
N MET A 1 -16.71 -7.73 -45.19
CA MET A 1 -17.30 -6.84 -44.16
C MET A 1 -17.63 -7.74 -43.00
N ASP A 2 -16.67 -7.91 -42.08
CA ASP A 2 -16.80 -8.76 -40.92
C ASP A 2 -16.92 -7.86 -39.68
N GLU A 3 -18.14 -7.74 -39.19
CA GLU A 3 -18.46 -6.92 -38.02
C GLU A 3 -17.81 -7.52 -36.77
N LEU A 4 -16.87 -6.80 -36.21
CA LEU A 4 -16.32 -7.02 -34.87
C LEU A 4 -17.46 -6.95 -33.84
N ARG A 5 -18.07 -8.08 -33.53
CA ARG A 5 -18.99 -8.26 -32.43
C ARG A 5 -18.23 -8.06 -31.11
N ILE A 6 -18.42 -6.91 -30.50
CA ILE A 6 -18.02 -6.62 -29.12
C ILE A 6 -18.99 -7.39 -28.22
N PRO A 7 -18.55 -8.31 -27.36
CA PRO A 7 -19.42 -8.92 -26.36
C PRO A 7 -19.75 -7.91 -25.26
N SER A 8 -20.98 -7.42 -25.28
CA SER A 8 -21.54 -6.59 -24.23
C SER A 8 -22.00 -7.50 -23.07
N GLY A 9 -21.15 -7.70 -22.07
CA GLY A 9 -21.51 -8.37 -20.82
C GLY A 9 -20.76 -7.73 -19.65
N PRO A 10 -21.38 -7.54 -18.47
CA PRO A 10 -20.69 -7.01 -17.31
C PRO A 10 -19.72 -8.07 -16.79
N GLY A 11 -18.41 -7.84 -16.96
CA GLY A 11 -17.38 -8.63 -16.32
C GLY A 11 -16.31 -9.28 -17.19
N ALA A 12 -16.36 -9.14 -18.53
CA ALA A 12 -15.24 -9.65 -19.35
C ALA A 12 -14.13 -8.58 -19.43
N PRO A 13 -12.92 -8.85 -18.91
CA PRO A 13 -11.78 -7.95 -19.10
C PRO A 13 -11.45 -7.86 -20.59
N TRP A 14 -11.28 -6.63 -21.09
CA TRP A 14 -11.01 -6.25 -22.48
C TRP A 14 -9.57 -6.55 -22.97
N TRP A 15 -8.84 -7.40 -22.26
CA TRP A 15 -7.48 -7.85 -22.60
C TRP A 15 -7.46 -9.32 -23.03
N HIS A 16 -6.68 -9.60 -24.01
CA HIS A 16 -6.53 -10.95 -24.56
C HIS A 16 -5.61 -11.80 -23.67
N THR A 17 -6.11 -12.91 -23.16
CA THR A 17 -5.38 -13.96 -22.46
C THR A 17 -4.68 -14.89 -23.46
N GLY A 18 -3.76 -14.37 -24.25
CA GLY A 18 -3.03 -15.18 -25.23
C GLY A 18 -1.71 -15.69 -24.64
N GLY A 19 -1.63 -17.00 -24.34
CA GLY A 19 -0.35 -17.71 -24.23
C GLY A 19 0.65 -17.24 -23.18
N MET A 20 0.21 -16.75 -22.02
CA MET A 20 1.09 -16.42 -20.91
C MET A 20 1.21 -17.59 -19.93
N ASP A 21 2.41 -17.76 -19.38
CA ASP A 21 2.63 -18.64 -18.24
C ASP A 21 2.22 -17.93 -16.94
N ASP A 22 1.93 -18.70 -15.90
CA ASP A 22 1.69 -18.17 -14.57
C ASP A 22 2.84 -17.29 -14.07
N LEU A 23 2.53 -16.25 -13.30
CA LEU A 23 3.55 -15.40 -12.70
C LEU A 23 3.93 -15.92 -11.32
N HIS A 24 5.12 -16.48 -11.22
CA HIS A 24 5.68 -16.97 -9.97
C HIS A 24 6.39 -15.85 -9.20
N ILE A 25 5.96 -15.62 -7.97
CA ILE A 25 6.58 -14.67 -7.04
C ILE A 25 7.31 -15.47 -5.98
N PRO A 26 8.64 -15.30 -5.83
CA PRO A 26 9.42 -16.08 -4.87
C PRO A 26 9.03 -15.76 -3.42
N PRO A 27 9.27 -16.70 -2.50
CA PRO A 27 9.00 -16.50 -1.08
C PRO A 27 9.62 -15.23 -0.51
N GLY A 28 8.91 -14.62 0.45
CA GLY A 28 9.35 -13.39 1.10
C GLY A 28 8.48 -13.01 2.29
N PRO A 29 8.82 -11.89 2.97
CA PRO A 29 8.01 -11.39 4.06
C PRO A 29 6.59 -11.07 3.58
N GLY A 30 5.58 -11.70 4.18
CA GLY A 30 4.18 -11.56 3.78
C GLY A 30 3.66 -12.59 2.77
N CYS A 31 4.56 -13.34 2.13
CA CYS A 31 4.25 -14.50 1.29
C CYS A 31 5.29 -15.62 1.50
N PRO A 32 5.33 -16.31 2.64
CA PRO A 32 6.39 -17.26 2.99
C PRO A 32 6.48 -18.48 2.07
N ARG A 33 5.41 -18.83 1.37
CA ARG A 33 5.39 -19.92 0.37
C ARG A 33 5.55 -19.40 -1.07
N GLY A 34 5.78 -18.08 -1.26
CA GLY A 34 5.65 -17.46 -2.56
C GLY A 34 4.18 -17.30 -2.97
N LEU A 35 3.95 -16.80 -4.18
CA LEU A 35 2.62 -16.68 -4.79
C LEU A 35 2.70 -17.12 -6.24
N VAL A 36 1.58 -17.60 -6.74
CA VAL A 36 1.39 -17.90 -8.16
C VAL A 36 0.16 -17.12 -8.63
N VAL A 37 0.36 -16.17 -9.52
CA VAL A 37 -0.73 -15.45 -10.16
C VAL A 37 -1.06 -16.18 -11.46
N PRO A 38 -2.29 -16.71 -11.61
CA PRO A 38 -2.70 -17.41 -12.81
C PRO A 38 -2.56 -16.52 -14.05
N ALA A 39 -2.10 -17.10 -15.15
CA ALA A 39 -1.95 -16.39 -16.43
C ALA A 39 -3.24 -15.71 -16.90
N GLY A 40 -4.39 -16.35 -16.63
CA GLY A 40 -5.72 -15.82 -16.97
C GLY A 40 -6.13 -14.54 -16.23
N GLU A 41 -5.47 -14.21 -15.13
CA GLU A 41 -5.72 -12.98 -14.35
C GLU A 41 -4.79 -11.82 -14.77
N LEU A 42 -3.78 -12.10 -15.59
CA LEU A 42 -2.85 -11.11 -16.10
C LEU A 42 -3.36 -10.53 -17.43
N GLY A 43 -3.57 -9.21 -17.44
CA GLY A 43 -3.89 -8.48 -18.67
C GLY A 43 -2.61 -8.02 -19.38
N GLU A 44 -2.45 -8.32 -20.66
CA GLU A 44 -1.29 -7.93 -21.44
C GLU A 44 -1.69 -7.08 -22.66
N ARG A 45 -1.02 -5.96 -22.87
CA ARG A 45 -1.20 -5.10 -24.05
C ARG A 45 0.16 -4.79 -24.68
N PHE A 46 0.15 -4.80 -25.99
CA PHE A 46 1.31 -4.42 -26.81
C PHE A 46 1.03 -3.11 -27.51
N SER A 47 2.04 -2.28 -27.65
CA SER A 47 1.97 -1.04 -28.42
C SER A 47 3.35 -0.68 -28.98
N HIS A 48 3.35 0.21 -29.97
CA HIS A 48 4.59 0.75 -30.50
C HIS A 48 5.35 1.52 -29.42
N ALA A 49 6.67 1.32 -29.37
CA ALA A 49 7.51 2.15 -28.53
C ALA A 49 7.64 3.52 -29.18
N SER A 50 7.17 4.58 -28.53
CA SER A 50 7.40 5.96 -28.95
C SER A 50 8.84 6.36 -28.60
N GLY A 51 9.67 6.67 -29.59
CA GLY A 51 11.04 7.19 -29.39
C GLY A 51 11.49 8.01 -30.61
N PRO A 52 12.31 9.06 -30.44
CA PRO A 52 12.90 9.80 -31.54
C PRO A 52 14.00 8.94 -32.13
N GLY A 53 13.78 8.34 -33.31
CA GLY A 53 14.86 7.84 -34.10
C GLY A 53 14.72 6.48 -34.79
N GLY A 54 14.96 6.46 -36.09
CA GLY A 54 15.33 5.31 -36.92
C GLY A 54 14.18 4.47 -37.45
N GLN A 55 14.32 4.04 -38.72
CA GLN A 55 13.32 3.32 -39.51
C GLN A 55 12.86 1.94 -38.94
N GLY A 56 13.32 1.52 -37.78
CA GLY A 56 12.93 0.25 -37.12
C GLY A 56 12.09 0.39 -35.84
N VAL A 57 11.90 1.62 -35.34
CA VAL A 57 11.21 1.86 -34.08
C VAL A 57 9.69 1.86 -34.24
N ASN A 58 9.20 2.18 -35.44
CA ASN A 58 7.76 2.28 -35.72
C ASN A 58 7.09 1.00 -36.22
N THR A 59 7.82 -0.11 -36.37
CA THR A 59 7.28 -1.34 -36.98
C THR A 59 7.11 -2.52 -36.02
N ALA A 60 7.57 -2.41 -34.77
CA ALA A 60 7.43 -3.50 -33.80
C ALA A 60 6.72 -3.03 -32.52
N ASP A 61 5.65 -3.74 -32.16
CA ASP A 61 4.93 -3.58 -30.87
C ASP A 61 5.78 -4.05 -29.70
N SER A 62 6.92 -3.38 -29.49
CA SER A 62 7.88 -3.81 -28.46
C SER A 62 7.52 -3.35 -27.05
N ARG A 63 6.68 -2.33 -26.90
CA ARG A 63 6.20 -1.87 -25.59
C ARG A 63 5.18 -2.84 -25.03
N VAL A 64 5.41 -3.32 -23.83
CA VAL A 64 4.52 -4.24 -23.11
C VAL A 64 3.94 -3.55 -21.91
N GLN A 65 2.64 -3.59 -21.78
CA GLN A 65 1.89 -3.20 -20.60
C GLN A 65 1.28 -4.45 -19.98
N LEU A 66 1.57 -4.70 -18.70
CA LEU A 66 1.05 -5.81 -17.91
C LEU A 66 0.18 -5.26 -16.79
N SER A 67 -1.00 -5.82 -16.60
CA SER A 67 -1.97 -5.39 -15.58
C SER A 67 -2.50 -6.57 -14.79
N LEU A 68 -2.82 -6.31 -13.51
CA LEU A 68 -3.42 -7.27 -12.58
C LEU A 68 -4.46 -6.55 -11.72
N ASP A 69 -5.65 -7.09 -11.64
CA ASP A 69 -6.68 -6.62 -10.72
C ASP A 69 -6.46 -7.24 -9.34
N LEU A 70 -6.05 -6.42 -8.36
CA LEU A 70 -5.76 -6.86 -6.99
C LEU A 70 -7.03 -7.20 -6.19
N ALA A 71 -8.19 -6.66 -6.57
CA ALA A 71 -9.44 -6.98 -5.92
C ALA A 71 -10.00 -8.34 -6.37
N ALA A 72 -9.79 -8.70 -7.63
CA ALA A 72 -10.35 -9.89 -8.24
C ALA A 72 -9.41 -11.11 -8.23
N THR A 73 -8.08 -10.90 -8.09
CA THR A 73 -7.10 -12.00 -8.17
C THR A 73 -7.31 -13.07 -7.10
N THR A 74 -7.19 -14.33 -7.49
CA THR A 74 -7.24 -15.50 -6.59
C THR A 74 -5.89 -15.78 -5.92
N ALA A 75 -4.82 -15.14 -6.39
CA ALA A 75 -3.46 -15.33 -5.87
C ALA A 75 -3.23 -14.77 -4.47
N LEU A 76 -4.06 -13.82 -4.01
CA LEU A 76 -3.91 -13.14 -2.73
C LEU A 76 -4.99 -13.59 -1.74
N ASP A 77 -4.58 -13.89 -0.51
CA ASP A 77 -5.52 -13.99 0.60
C ASP A 77 -6.04 -12.59 1.02
N GLU A 78 -7.06 -12.53 1.88
CA GLU A 78 -7.73 -11.28 2.25
C GLU A 78 -6.77 -10.28 2.90
N VAL A 79 -5.90 -10.74 3.81
CA VAL A 79 -4.92 -9.90 4.50
C VAL A 79 -3.85 -9.36 3.54
N GLN A 80 -3.45 -10.19 2.58
CA GLN A 80 -2.50 -9.81 1.53
C GLN A 80 -3.13 -8.79 0.58
N ARG A 81 -4.38 -8.99 0.22
CA ARG A 81 -5.16 -8.10 -0.66
C ARG A 81 -5.31 -6.71 -0.05
N GLU A 82 -5.82 -6.61 1.18
CA GLU A 82 -5.94 -5.34 1.91
C GLU A 82 -4.60 -4.60 1.96
N ARG A 83 -3.54 -5.32 2.31
CA ARG A 83 -2.18 -4.75 2.41
C ARG A 83 -1.64 -4.27 1.08
N ALA A 84 -1.88 -5.03 0.00
CA ALA A 84 -1.48 -4.64 -1.35
C ALA A 84 -2.22 -3.40 -1.82
N LEU A 85 -3.54 -3.35 -1.64
CA LEU A 85 -4.39 -2.20 -1.98
C LEU A 85 -3.97 -0.94 -1.21
N GLU A 86 -3.74 -1.05 0.10
CA GLU A 86 -3.29 0.08 0.94
C GLU A 86 -1.93 0.61 0.48
N ARG A 87 -0.95 -0.28 0.25
CA ARG A 87 0.42 0.15 -0.06
C ARG A 87 0.64 0.63 -1.48
N LEU A 88 -0.14 0.11 -2.42
CA LEU A 88 -0.03 0.46 -3.83
C LEU A 88 -1.05 1.51 -4.25
N GLY A 89 -1.89 2.00 -3.34
CA GLY A 89 -3.03 2.88 -3.64
C GLY A 89 -2.72 3.98 -4.67
N ASP A 90 -1.63 4.73 -4.49
CA ASP A 90 -1.19 5.80 -5.41
C ASP A 90 -0.78 5.29 -6.82
N ARG A 91 -0.58 3.98 -6.97
CA ARG A 91 -0.17 3.35 -8.23
C ARG A 91 -1.28 2.57 -8.91
N LEU A 92 -2.45 2.52 -8.29
CA LEU A 92 -3.58 1.77 -8.80
C LEU A 92 -4.52 2.68 -9.59
N ALA A 93 -5.04 2.15 -10.68
CA ALA A 93 -6.21 2.72 -11.34
C ALA A 93 -7.44 1.92 -10.87
N GLY A 94 -8.15 2.43 -9.86
CA GLY A 94 -9.10 1.63 -9.09
C GLY A 94 -8.37 0.56 -8.28
N ALA A 95 -8.60 -0.71 -8.58
CA ALA A 95 -7.88 -1.84 -7.97
C ALA A 95 -6.83 -2.47 -8.90
N VAL A 96 -6.61 -1.91 -10.09
CA VAL A 96 -5.75 -2.49 -11.12
C VAL A 96 -4.34 -1.92 -11.03
N LEU A 97 -3.37 -2.80 -10.78
CA LEU A 97 -1.94 -2.50 -10.87
C LEU A 97 -1.47 -2.67 -12.30
N THR A 98 -0.90 -1.62 -12.86
CA THR A 98 -0.36 -1.61 -14.22
C THR A 98 1.13 -1.32 -14.23
N VAL A 99 1.91 -2.10 -14.97
CA VAL A 99 3.33 -1.90 -15.22
C VAL A 99 3.62 -1.84 -16.70
N VAL A 100 4.58 -1.01 -17.08
CA VAL A 100 5.00 -0.85 -18.48
C VAL A 100 6.49 -1.14 -18.59
N ALA A 101 6.87 -1.85 -19.66
CA ALA A 101 8.25 -2.07 -20.04
C ALA A 101 8.45 -1.78 -21.54
N SER A 102 9.45 -0.96 -21.86
CA SER A 102 9.77 -0.54 -23.23
C SER A 102 11.27 -0.32 -23.45
N GLU A 103 12.10 -0.86 -22.54
CA GLU A 103 13.55 -0.61 -22.54
C GLU A 103 14.29 -1.37 -23.62
N HIS A 104 13.70 -2.46 -24.08
CA HIS A 104 14.32 -3.33 -25.07
C HIS A 104 13.62 -3.24 -26.42
N ARG A 105 14.37 -3.48 -27.49
CA ARG A 105 13.80 -3.64 -28.85
C ARG A 105 12.98 -4.93 -29.01
N SER A 106 13.18 -5.89 -28.10
CA SER A 106 12.50 -7.19 -28.13
C SER A 106 11.29 -7.18 -27.20
N GLN A 107 10.11 -7.42 -27.75
CA GLN A 107 8.86 -7.61 -27.01
C GLN A 107 9.00 -8.69 -25.91
N ARG A 108 9.67 -9.82 -26.23
CA ARG A 108 9.91 -10.89 -25.26
C ARG A 108 10.73 -10.42 -24.06
N ARG A 109 11.75 -9.57 -24.24
CA ARG A 109 12.55 -9.01 -23.15
C ARG A 109 11.74 -8.02 -22.33
N ASN A 110 10.94 -7.18 -22.98
CA ASN A 110 10.06 -6.24 -22.28
C ASN A 110 8.97 -6.98 -21.50
N ARG A 111 8.43 -8.09 -22.04
CA ARG A 111 7.50 -8.95 -21.30
C ARG A 111 8.15 -9.50 -20.02
N ALA A 112 9.36 -10.03 -20.10
CA ALA A 112 10.09 -10.51 -18.92
C ALA A 112 10.31 -9.39 -17.89
N ALA A 113 10.76 -8.21 -18.34
CA ALA A 113 10.97 -7.04 -17.47
C ALA A 113 9.67 -6.55 -16.80
N ALA A 114 8.54 -6.54 -17.52
CA ALA A 114 7.23 -6.19 -16.97
C ALA A 114 6.82 -7.20 -15.89
N ARG A 115 7.01 -8.50 -16.12
CA ARG A 115 6.69 -9.56 -15.16
C ARG A 115 7.55 -9.45 -13.89
N GLU A 116 8.84 -9.24 -14.03
CA GLU A 116 9.75 -9.01 -12.89
C GLU A 116 9.35 -7.80 -12.08
N ARG A 117 8.98 -6.69 -12.71
CA ARG A 117 8.50 -5.47 -12.02
C ARG A 117 7.20 -5.71 -11.27
N LEU A 118 6.25 -6.36 -11.92
CA LEU A 118 4.97 -6.68 -11.29
C LEU A 118 5.19 -7.57 -10.06
N ALA A 119 6.00 -8.62 -10.19
CA ALA A 119 6.37 -9.51 -9.09
C ALA A 119 7.07 -8.77 -7.94
N ALA A 120 8.02 -7.90 -8.26
CA ALA A 120 8.74 -7.09 -7.26
C ALA A 120 7.81 -6.13 -6.51
N LEU A 121 6.90 -5.44 -7.22
CA LEU A 121 5.92 -4.54 -6.60
C LEU A 121 4.96 -5.29 -5.68
N LEU A 122 4.41 -6.42 -6.14
CA LEU A 122 3.55 -7.26 -5.31
C LEU A 122 4.30 -7.76 -4.08
N ARG A 123 5.48 -8.33 -4.25
CA ARG A 123 6.29 -8.82 -3.12
C ARG A 123 6.59 -7.72 -2.10
N ALA A 124 6.92 -6.52 -2.55
CA ALA A 124 7.18 -5.37 -1.67
C ALA A 124 5.92 -4.89 -0.94
N SER A 125 4.76 -4.94 -1.59
CA SER A 125 3.48 -4.52 -1.00
C SER A 125 3.00 -5.46 0.11
N LEU A 126 3.33 -6.73 0.04
CA LEU A 126 2.90 -7.75 1.00
C LEU A 126 3.70 -7.78 2.30
N VAL A 127 4.84 -7.08 2.38
CA VAL A 127 5.67 -7.05 3.59
C VAL A 127 4.84 -6.56 4.80
N PRO A 128 4.71 -7.34 5.89
CA PRO A 128 3.96 -6.89 7.05
C PRO A 128 4.59 -5.63 7.67
N PRO A 129 3.79 -4.73 8.26
CA PRO A 129 4.32 -3.59 8.97
C PRO A 129 5.19 -4.06 10.13
N ARG A 130 6.34 -3.43 10.31
CA ARG A 130 7.22 -3.75 11.43
C ARG A 130 6.50 -3.45 12.76
N PRO A 131 6.39 -4.42 13.68
CA PRO A 131 5.71 -4.20 14.95
C PRO A 131 6.41 -3.06 15.70
N ARG A 132 5.64 -2.00 16.01
CA ARG A 132 6.16 -0.90 16.82
C ARG A 132 6.37 -1.42 18.24
N ARG A 133 7.61 -1.51 18.68
CA ARG A 133 7.91 -1.71 20.10
C ARG A 133 7.43 -0.48 20.87
N ALA A 134 6.60 -0.71 21.89
CA ALA A 134 6.21 0.34 22.81
C ALA A 134 7.48 0.95 23.44
N THR A 135 7.71 2.23 23.21
CA THR A 135 8.84 2.93 23.83
C THR A 135 8.52 3.24 25.28
N LYS A 136 9.39 2.85 26.20
CA LYS A 136 9.27 3.23 27.62
C LYS A 136 9.38 4.76 27.76
N PRO A 137 8.53 5.41 28.59
CA PRO A 137 8.63 6.84 28.83
C PRO A 137 10.04 7.21 29.30
N THR A 138 10.60 8.26 28.73
CA THR A 138 11.94 8.75 29.10
C THR A 138 11.96 9.24 30.56
N ARG A 139 13.14 9.25 31.19
CA ARG A 139 13.31 9.81 32.55
C ARG A 139 12.79 11.25 32.63
N GLY A 140 13.06 12.08 31.63
CA GLY A 140 12.56 13.45 31.56
C GLY A 140 11.05 13.57 31.47
N SER A 141 10.38 12.68 30.73
CA SER A 141 8.92 12.62 30.65
C SER A 141 8.30 12.27 32.01
N LYS A 142 8.90 11.29 32.72
CA LYS A 142 8.45 10.92 34.08
C LYS A 142 8.61 12.07 35.06
N LEU A 143 9.75 12.79 35.03
CA LEU A 143 9.99 13.93 35.92
C LEU A 143 9.03 15.08 35.61
N ARG A 144 8.80 15.42 34.35
CA ARG A 144 7.80 16.44 33.98
C ARG A 144 6.41 16.08 34.47
N ARG A 145 5.96 14.85 34.27
CA ARG A 145 4.67 14.37 34.76
C ARG A 145 4.55 14.45 36.28
N LEU A 146 5.63 14.15 37.02
CA LEU A 146 5.64 14.27 38.47
C LEU A 146 5.58 15.75 38.93
N ALA A 147 6.33 16.64 38.24
CA ALA A 147 6.29 18.08 38.52
C ALA A 147 4.90 18.67 38.28
N ASP A 148 4.24 18.30 37.16
CA ASP A 148 2.88 18.74 36.86
C ASP A 148 1.85 18.20 37.86
N LYS A 149 2.03 16.97 38.33
CA LYS A 149 1.19 16.40 39.36
C LYS A 149 1.34 17.15 40.70
N ARG A 150 2.58 17.51 41.07
CA ARG A 150 2.83 18.33 42.30
C ARG A 150 2.19 19.70 42.20
N LYS A 151 2.39 20.46 41.12
CA LYS A 151 1.75 21.75 40.87
C LYS A 151 0.22 21.68 40.99
N ARG A 152 -0.40 20.68 40.39
CA ARG A 152 -1.87 20.48 40.51
C ARG A 152 -2.29 20.17 41.92
N SER A 153 -1.50 19.41 42.69
CA SER A 153 -1.77 19.08 44.06
C SER A 153 -1.69 20.33 44.95
N GLU A 154 -0.69 21.19 44.75
CA GLU A 154 -0.50 22.46 45.48
C GLU A 154 -1.70 23.41 45.22
N VAL A 155 -2.06 23.60 43.93
CA VAL A 155 -3.23 24.41 43.58
C VAL A 155 -4.52 23.88 44.21
N LYS A 156 -4.67 22.55 44.24
CA LYS A 156 -5.85 21.90 44.90
C LYS A 156 -5.82 22.09 46.41
N ALA A 157 -4.64 22.03 47.05
CA ALA A 157 -4.50 22.27 48.51
C ALA A 157 -4.80 23.73 48.87
N GLN A 158 -4.32 24.70 48.06
CA GLN A 158 -4.62 26.10 48.24
C GLN A 158 -6.13 26.42 48.13
N ARG A 159 -6.82 25.79 47.18
CA ARG A 159 -8.29 25.95 47.01
C ARG A 159 -9.09 25.32 48.18
N ARG A 160 -8.52 24.38 48.89
CA ARG A 160 -9.17 23.72 50.06
C ARG A 160 -9.04 24.52 51.35
N ARG A 161 -8.23 25.60 51.36
CA ARG A 161 -7.96 26.48 52.53
C ARG A 161 -8.58 27.88 52.50
N PRO A 162 -9.78 28.15 52.03
CA PRO A 162 -10.44 29.40 52.35
C PRO A 162 -11.43 29.14 53.49
N GLY A 163 -11.11 29.51 54.71
CA GLY A 163 -12.16 29.75 55.68
C GLY A 163 -12.08 29.17 57.10
N LEU A 164 -10.89 28.84 57.62
CA LEU A 164 -10.79 28.40 59.02
C LEU A 164 -10.21 29.48 60.00
N GLU A 165 -9.78 30.64 59.52
CA GLU A 165 -9.19 31.67 60.37
C GLU A 165 -10.12 32.87 60.67
N SER A 166 -11.26 33.02 60.02
CA SER A 166 -12.16 34.15 60.24
C SER A 166 -13.20 33.95 61.35
N HIS A 167 -13.26 32.79 61.98
CA HIS A 167 -14.27 32.53 63.05
C HIS A 167 -13.73 32.56 64.48
N ARG A 168 -12.39 32.72 64.65
CA ARG A 168 -11.83 32.74 66.03
C ARG A 168 -11.66 34.16 66.61
N ALA A 169 -11.83 35.21 65.84
CA ALA A 169 -11.62 36.61 66.25
C ALA A 169 -12.92 37.35 66.64
N ARG A 170 -14.08 36.68 66.70
CA ARG A 170 -15.36 37.34 67.03
C ARG A 170 -16.00 36.88 68.35
N GLY A 171 -15.27 36.10 69.16
CA GLY A 171 -15.77 35.53 70.41
C GLY A 171 -15.29 36.16 71.73
N GLU A 172 -14.41 37.17 71.65
CA GLU A 172 -13.89 37.81 72.91
C GLU A 172 -14.09 39.32 72.87
N ARG A 173 -15.29 39.79 72.87
CA ARG A 173 -15.69 41.10 73.39
C ARG A 173 -17.20 41.08 73.61
N GLY A 174 -17.61 40.73 74.86
CA GLY A 174 -18.94 40.89 75.39
C GLY A 174 -18.93 40.47 76.82
#